data_05b0d5684acd68e0e08c1d6600d0bddc
#
_entry.id   05b0d5684acd68e0e08c1d6600d0bddc
#
_cell.length_a   1.000
_cell.length_b   1.000
_cell.length_c   1.000
_cell.angle_alpha   90.00
_cell.angle_beta   90.00
_cell.angle_gamma   90.00
#
_symmetry.space_group_name_H-M   'P 1'
#
loop_
_entity.id
_entity.type
_entity.pdbx_description
1 polymer ?
#
loop_
_entity_poly.entity_id
_entity_poly.type
_entity_poly.pdbx_seq_one_letter_code
_entity_poly.pdbx_strand_id
1 'polypeptide(L)'
;MSHPEVFPFVRHKAYSYEQFIFMTKQIIEAEERGELVSRTIIDEWGNPIGTINLFDIENNSGFLGTWIGKPFHGKGYNKPAKDEFLNELFYLHEIQTVFMRIRKENIRSQKAAKKLPYVIHANETRKAIYDQLNRSEDKYELFEIPKDLYAFHVLRQVQDSQQSSHLLEA
;
A
#
# COMPACT_ATOMS: atom_id res chain seq x y z
N MET A 1 -5.21 16.22 2.86
CA MET A 1 -3.88 15.72 3.22
C MET A 1 -3.20 16.47 4.38
N SER A 2 -3.77 17.57 4.86
CA SER A 2 -3.15 18.44 5.89
C SER A 2 -3.59 18.17 7.32
N HIS A 3 -4.35 17.08 7.59
CA HIS A 3 -4.83 16.81 8.95
C HIS A 3 -3.66 16.45 9.88
N PRO A 4 -3.57 17.02 11.11
CA PRO A 4 -2.43 16.85 12.03
C PRO A 4 -2.04 15.41 12.34
N GLU A 5 -3.00 14.47 12.40
CA GLU A 5 -2.72 13.06 12.68
C GLU A 5 -2.15 12.28 11.50
N VAL A 6 -2.39 12.74 10.27
CA VAL A 6 -1.89 12.12 9.04
C VAL A 6 -0.67 12.85 8.53
N PHE A 7 -0.65 14.17 8.71
CA PHE A 7 0.36 15.08 8.21
C PHE A 7 1.82 14.66 8.50
N PRO A 8 2.22 14.18 9.67
CA PRO A 8 3.59 13.80 9.95
C PRO A 8 4.09 12.64 9.07
N PHE A 9 3.18 11.79 8.60
CA PHE A 9 3.51 10.55 7.88
C PHE A 9 3.32 10.64 6.36
N VAL A 10 2.72 11.72 5.85
CA VAL A 10 2.51 11.95 4.42
C VAL A 10 3.79 12.49 3.78
N ARG A 11 4.26 11.83 2.71
CA ARG A 11 5.50 12.21 2.02
C ARG A 11 5.39 13.55 1.31
N HIS A 12 4.29 13.78 0.59
CA HIS A 12 4.04 15.00 -0.19
C HIS A 12 2.75 15.67 0.28
N LYS A 13 2.80 16.98 0.38
CA LYS A 13 1.71 17.80 0.89
C LYS A 13 1.47 18.95 -0.09
N ALA A 14 0.22 19.14 -0.48
CA ALA A 14 -0.20 20.32 -1.23
C ALA A 14 -0.73 21.38 -0.26
N TYR A 15 -0.21 22.59 -0.33
CA TYR A 15 -0.62 23.73 0.50
C TYR A 15 -1.53 24.70 -0.23
N SER A 16 -1.65 24.58 -1.57
CA SER A 16 -2.55 25.36 -2.40
C SER A 16 -3.19 24.49 -3.49
N TYR A 17 -4.22 25.03 -4.14
CA TYR A 17 -4.87 24.40 -5.28
C TYR A 17 -3.91 24.22 -6.46
N GLU A 18 -3.11 25.24 -6.74
CA GLU A 18 -2.10 25.22 -7.82
C GLU A 18 -1.05 24.14 -7.59
N GLN A 19 -0.57 24.00 -6.35
CA GLN A 19 0.35 22.92 -5.98
C GLN A 19 -0.31 21.54 -6.15
N PHE A 20 -1.58 21.40 -5.78
CA PHE A 20 -2.32 20.15 -5.96
C PHE A 20 -2.41 19.79 -7.46
N ILE A 21 -2.78 20.74 -8.33
CA ILE A 21 -2.86 20.53 -9.78
C ILE A 21 -1.49 20.14 -10.35
N PHE A 22 -0.43 20.87 -9.95
CA PHE A 22 0.93 20.57 -10.39
C PHE A 22 1.36 19.16 -10.00
N MET A 23 1.16 18.78 -8.74
CA MET A 23 1.47 17.41 -8.24
C MET A 23 0.66 16.35 -8.96
N THR A 24 -0.61 16.61 -9.26
CA THR A 24 -1.47 15.67 -9.99
C THR A 24 -0.95 15.44 -11.40
N LYS A 25 -0.52 16.49 -12.11
CA LYS A 25 0.11 16.36 -13.43
C LYS A 25 1.39 15.51 -13.38
N GLN A 26 2.25 15.75 -12.38
CA GLN A 26 3.46 14.95 -12.20
C GLN A 26 3.15 13.46 -11.94
N ILE A 27 2.08 13.16 -11.19
CA ILE A 27 1.63 11.80 -10.96
C ILE A 27 1.19 11.14 -12.28
N ILE A 28 0.40 11.83 -13.09
CA ILE A 28 -0.06 11.32 -14.39
C ILE A 28 1.14 11.05 -15.30
N GLU A 29 2.06 11.99 -15.42
CA GLU A 29 3.27 11.84 -16.25
C GLU A 29 4.16 10.68 -15.78
N ALA A 30 4.30 10.49 -14.46
CA ALA A 30 5.07 9.37 -13.89
C ALA A 30 4.38 8.02 -14.14
N GLU A 31 3.04 7.98 -14.11
CA GLU A 31 2.27 6.78 -14.43
C GLU A 31 2.39 6.41 -15.92
N GLU A 32 2.34 7.39 -16.82
CA GLU A 32 2.58 7.20 -18.26
C GLU A 32 3.98 6.65 -18.57
N ARG A 33 5.00 7.00 -17.75
CA ARG A 33 6.36 6.46 -17.85
C ARG A 33 6.57 5.11 -17.15
N GLY A 34 5.54 4.57 -16.46
CA GLY A 34 5.66 3.34 -15.70
C GLY A 34 6.46 3.44 -14.40
N GLU A 35 6.73 4.66 -13.93
CA GLU A 35 7.48 4.92 -12.69
C GLU A 35 6.62 4.89 -11.43
N LEU A 36 5.30 4.96 -11.62
CA LEU A 36 4.28 5.04 -10.59
C LEU A 36 3.02 4.31 -11.04
N VAL A 37 2.31 3.68 -10.11
CA VAL A 37 0.89 3.30 -10.27
C VAL A 37 0.12 3.99 -9.15
N SER A 38 -0.94 4.73 -9.47
CA SER A 38 -1.70 5.52 -8.50
C SER A 38 -3.21 5.27 -8.64
N ARG A 39 -3.89 5.04 -7.52
CA ARG A 39 -5.36 4.86 -7.50
C ARG A 39 -5.98 5.71 -6.40
N THR A 40 -7.16 6.22 -6.68
CA THR A 40 -8.00 6.92 -5.71
C THR A 40 -8.85 5.90 -4.96
N ILE A 41 -8.83 5.96 -3.63
CA ILE A 41 -9.75 5.19 -2.78
C ILE A 41 -11.04 5.99 -2.67
N ILE A 42 -12.17 5.35 -2.97
CA ILE A 42 -13.50 5.94 -2.86
C ILE A 42 -14.31 5.24 -1.76
N ASP A 43 -15.29 5.94 -1.20
CA ASP A 43 -16.27 5.35 -0.28
C ASP A 43 -17.44 4.70 -1.06
N GLU A 44 -18.40 4.15 -0.34
CA GLU A 44 -19.60 3.50 -0.88
C GLU A 44 -20.53 4.43 -1.69
N TRP A 45 -20.34 5.74 -1.57
CA TRP A 45 -21.09 6.77 -2.32
C TRP A 45 -20.29 7.37 -3.48
N GLY A 46 -19.05 6.86 -3.72
CA GLY A 46 -18.18 7.34 -4.79
C GLY A 46 -17.34 8.58 -4.43
N ASN A 47 -17.32 9.01 -3.17
CA ASN A 47 -16.51 10.16 -2.77
C ASN A 47 -15.03 9.76 -2.60
N PRO A 48 -14.07 10.58 -3.06
CA PRO A 48 -12.67 10.32 -2.86
C PRO A 48 -12.28 10.49 -1.38
N ILE A 49 -11.77 9.43 -0.76
CA ILE A 49 -11.42 9.39 0.66
C ILE A 49 -9.93 9.16 0.92
N GLY A 50 -9.16 8.80 -0.12
CA GLY A 50 -7.75 8.52 0.02
C GLY A 50 -7.07 8.21 -1.30
N THR A 51 -5.80 7.84 -1.23
CA THR A 51 -4.99 7.37 -2.36
C THR A 51 -4.14 6.18 -1.95
N ILE A 52 -3.88 5.30 -2.91
CA ILE A 52 -2.95 4.20 -2.78
C ILE A 52 -2.04 4.18 -4.01
N ASN A 53 -0.73 4.05 -3.79
CA ASN A 53 0.26 4.21 -4.84
C ASN A 53 1.36 3.15 -4.71
N LEU A 54 1.90 2.70 -5.84
CA LEU A 54 3.21 2.06 -5.92
C LEU A 54 4.17 3.04 -6.57
N PHE A 55 5.30 3.32 -5.95
CA PHE A 55 6.30 4.29 -6.42
C PHE A 55 7.71 3.71 -6.30
N ASP A 56 8.69 4.40 -6.90
CA ASP A 56 10.08 3.94 -6.99
C ASP A 56 10.12 2.52 -7.62
N ILE A 57 9.42 2.35 -8.77
CA ILE A 57 9.29 1.04 -9.43
C ILE A 57 10.60 0.70 -10.15
N GLU A 58 11.22 -0.40 -9.72
CA GLU A 58 12.46 -0.91 -10.30
C GLU A 58 12.50 -2.44 -10.18
N ASN A 59 12.99 -3.14 -11.21
CA ASN A 59 13.13 -4.60 -11.22
C ASN A 59 11.87 -5.36 -10.79
N ASN A 60 10.71 -4.97 -11.32
CA ASN A 60 9.38 -5.51 -10.98
C ASN A 60 9.04 -5.43 -9.48
N SER A 61 9.56 -4.43 -8.80
CA SER A 61 9.31 -4.15 -7.38
C SER A 61 9.08 -2.66 -7.17
N GLY A 62 8.37 -2.30 -6.12
CA GLY A 62 8.15 -0.89 -5.78
C GLY A 62 7.66 -0.71 -4.34
N PHE A 63 7.55 0.54 -3.90
CA PHE A 63 7.12 0.88 -2.55
C PHE A 63 5.65 1.28 -2.51
N LEU A 64 4.89 0.61 -1.66
CA LEU A 64 3.48 0.92 -1.41
C LEU A 64 3.35 2.13 -0.47
N GLY A 65 2.58 3.11 -0.89
CA GLY A 65 2.09 4.21 -0.07
C GLY A 65 0.57 4.22 -0.03
N THR A 66 0.00 4.38 1.14
CA THR A 66 -1.45 4.53 1.32
C THR A 66 -1.73 5.72 2.21
N TRP A 67 -2.66 6.56 1.78
CA TRP A 67 -3.22 7.63 2.58
C TRP A 67 -4.74 7.55 2.59
N ILE A 68 -5.36 7.68 3.75
CA ILE A 68 -6.81 7.79 3.92
C ILE A 68 -7.09 8.99 4.82
N GLY A 69 -8.10 9.76 4.47
CA GLY A 69 -8.53 10.92 5.24
C GLY A 69 -8.96 10.53 6.67
N LYS A 70 -8.64 11.37 7.65
CA LYS A 70 -8.91 11.10 9.08
C LYS A 70 -10.36 10.69 9.38
N PRO A 71 -11.42 11.31 8.79
CA PRO A 71 -12.81 10.90 9.06
C PRO A 71 -13.13 9.45 8.70
N PHE A 72 -12.27 8.81 7.91
CA PHE A 72 -12.43 7.45 7.38
C PHE A 72 -11.51 6.43 8.05
N HIS A 73 -10.69 6.85 9.03
CA HIS A 73 -9.85 5.95 9.80
C HIS A 73 -10.70 4.99 10.65
N GLY A 74 -10.25 3.73 10.74
CA GLY A 74 -10.94 2.70 11.54
C GLY A 74 -12.22 2.13 10.95
N LYS A 75 -12.65 2.62 9.78
CA LYS A 75 -13.88 2.17 9.10
C LYS A 75 -13.68 0.99 8.13
N GLY A 76 -12.48 0.43 8.06
CA GLY A 76 -12.22 -0.78 7.27
C GLY A 76 -11.80 -0.56 5.81
N TYR A 77 -11.75 0.67 5.31
CA TYR A 77 -11.44 0.96 3.89
C TYR A 77 -10.03 0.52 3.44
N ASN A 78 -9.05 0.50 4.34
CA ASN A 78 -7.64 0.24 3.97
C ASN A 78 -7.43 -1.18 3.44
N LYS A 79 -8.05 -2.19 4.07
CA LYS A 79 -7.82 -3.58 3.68
C LYS A 79 -8.35 -3.89 2.27
N PRO A 80 -9.64 -3.65 1.95
CA PRO A 80 -10.14 -3.92 0.60
C PRO A 80 -9.43 -3.09 -0.47
N ALA A 81 -9.12 -1.81 -0.21
CA ALA A 81 -8.36 -0.99 -1.16
C ALA A 81 -6.95 -1.57 -1.42
N LYS A 82 -6.29 -2.09 -0.39
CA LYS A 82 -4.99 -2.72 -0.54
C LYS A 82 -5.08 -4.05 -1.28
N ASP A 83 -6.04 -4.90 -0.96
CA ASP A 83 -6.23 -6.19 -1.61
C ASP A 83 -6.50 -6.01 -3.12
N GLU A 84 -7.40 -5.09 -3.50
CA GLU A 84 -7.68 -4.77 -4.90
C GLU A 84 -6.45 -4.22 -5.63
N PHE A 85 -5.74 -3.30 -5.01
CA PHE A 85 -4.53 -2.71 -5.59
C PHE A 85 -3.39 -3.73 -5.74
N LEU A 86 -3.20 -4.64 -4.78
CA LEU A 86 -2.23 -5.71 -4.90
C LEU A 86 -2.58 -6.69 -6.03
N ASN A 87 -3.87 -7.01 -6.22
CA ASN A 87 -4.32 -7.80 -7.37
C ASN A 87 -3.93 -7.11 -8.69
N GLU A 88 -4.23 -5.83 -8.83
CA GLU A 88 -3.84 -5.04 -10.00
C GLU A 88 -2.33 -5.09 -10.24
N LEU A 89 -1.53 -4.78 -9.22
CA LEU A 89 -0.07 -4.74 -9.32
C LEU A 89 0.53 -6.09 -9.75
N PHE A 90 0.09 -7.18 -9.12
CA PHE A 90 0.66 -8.50 -9.36
C PHE A 90 0.23 -9.13 -10.69
N TYR A 91 -0.99 -8.85 -11.16
CA TYR A 91 -1.55 -9.54 -12.32
C TYR A 91 -1.67 -8.67 -13.58
N LEU A 92 -1.72 -7.33 -13.45
CA LEU A 92 -1.76 -6.43 -14.60
C LEU A 92 -0.44 -5.69 -14.85
N HIS A 93 0.32 -5.37 -13.78
CA HIS A 93 1.61 -4.65 -13.88
C HIS A 93 2.83 -5.55 -13.70
N GLU A 94 2.64 -6.88 -13.60
CA GLU A 94 3.72 -7.89 -13.48
C GLU A 94 4.68 -7.65 -12.30
N ILE A 95 4.26 -6.92 -11.28
CA ILE A 95 5.05 -6.70 -10.06
C ILE A 95 5.27 -8.04 -9.36
N GLN A 96 6.49 -8.28 -8.86
CA GLN A 96 6.85 -9.51 -8.16
C GLN A 96 6.95 -9.31 -6.64
N THR A 97 7.32 -8.09 -6.22
CA THR A 97 7.43 -7.77 -4.79
C THR A 97 6.97 -6.34 -4.54
N VAL A 98 6.10 -6.18 -3.56
CA VAL A 98 5.68 -4.86 -3.06
C VAL A 98 6.33 -4.61 -1.71
N PHE A 99 7.10 -3.54 -1.60
CA PHE A 99 7.72 -3.11 -0.35
C PHE A 99 6.85 -2.10 0.38
N MET A 100 6.91 -2.13 1.72
CA MET A 100 6.35 -1.09 2.57
C MET A 100 7.45 -0.58 3.50
N ARG A 101 7.74 0.73 3.44
CA ARG A 101 8.57 1.42 4.42
C ARG A 101 7.67 2.14 5.41
N ILE A 102 7.75 1.74 6.66
CA ILE A 102 6.92 2.30 7.73
C ILE A 102 7.83 2.95 8.75
N ARG A 103 7.59 4.21 9.09
CA ARG A 103 8.38 4.89 10.13
C ARG A 103 8.30 4.12 11.44
N LYS A 104 9.43 4.00 12.14
CA LYS A 104 9.52 3.29 13.43
C LYS A 104 8.54 3.85 14.48
N GLU A 105 8.29 5.16 14.46
CA GLU A 105 7.32 5.82 15.35
C GLU A 105 5.86 5.49 14.98
N ASN A 106 5.58 5.06 13.74
CA ASN A 106 4.22 4.76 13.30
C ASN A 106 3.79 3.33 13.67
N ILE A 107 3.68 3.11 14.99
CA ILE A 107 3.32 1.81 15.60
C ILE A 107 1.98 1.28 15.06
N ARG A 108 1.03 2.17 14.78
CA ARG A 108 -0.27 1.77 14.23
C ARG A 108 -0.12 1.07 12.87
N SER A 109 0.64 1.67 11.96
CA SER A 109 0.87 1.10 10.62
C SER A 109 1.70 -0.18 10.68
N GLN A 110 2.70 -0.26 11.57
CA GLN A 110 3.46 -1.50 11.76
C GLN A 110 2.57 -2.65 12.26
N LYS A 111 1.72 -2.38 13.26
CA LYS A 111 0.75 -3.39 13.75
C LYS A 111 -0.24 -3.80 12.67
N ALA A 112 -0.69 -2.88 11.82
CA ALA A 112 -1.58 -3.18 10.71
C ALA A 112 -0.88 -4.06 9.65
N ALA A 113 0.36 -3.77 9.29
CA ALA A 113 1.15 -4.57 8.37
C ALA A 113 1.36 -5.99 8.89
N LYS A 114 1.80 -6.14 10.14
CA LYS A 114 2.06 -7.45 10.78
C LYS A 114 0.81 -8.35 10.93
N LYS A 115 -0.40 -7.80 10.82
CA LYS A 115 -1.64 -8.59 10.84
C LYS A 115 -1.98 -9.22 9.49
N LEU A 116 -1.35 -8.79 8.41
CA LEU A 116 -1.60 -9.32 7.07
C LEU A 116 -0.79 -10.61 6.88
N PRO A 117 -1.44 -11.75 6.56
CA PRO A 117 -0.77 -13.05 6.53
C PRO A 117 0.23 -13.20 5.37
N TYR A 118 0.19 -12.29 4.41
CA TYR A 118 1.07 -12.24 3.25
C TYR A 118 2.18 -11.17 3.38
N VAL A 119 2.38 -10.59 4.57
CA VAL A 119 3.41 -9.59 4.84
C VAL A 119 4.55 -10.21 5.63
N ILE A 120 5.78 -9.98 5.18
CA ILE A 120 7.02 -10.39 5.83
C ILE A 120 7.77 -9.16 6.34
N HIS A 121 8.32 -9.23 7.54
CA HIS A 121 9.28 -8.25 8.04
C HIS A 121 10.64 -8.48 7.34
N ALA A 122 11.17 -7.49 6.65
CA ALA A 122 12.21 -7.66 5.63
C ALA A 122 13.54 -6.97 5.96
N ASN A 123 13.72 -6.45 7.17
CA ASN A 123 14.96 -5.76 7.56
C ASN A 123 16.20 -6.59 7.32
N GLU A 124 16.15 -7.88 7.68
CA GLU A 124 17.29 -8.81 7.55
C GLU A 124 17.34 -9.47 6.17
N THR A 125 16.19 -9.88 5.64
CA THR A 125 16.10 -10.58 4.34
C THR A 125 16.37 -9.68 3.15
N ARG A 126 16.12 -8.37 3.29
CA ARG A 126 16.37 -7.32 2.29
C ARG A 126 17.31 -6.26 2.82
N LYS A 127 18.41 -6.72 3.45
CA LYS A 127 19.34 -5.84 4.17
C LYS A 127 19.86 -4.67 3.33
N ALA A 128 20.20 -4.88 2.07
CA ALA A 128 20.68 -3.81 1.19
C ALA A 128 19.64 -2.68 0.99
N ILE A 129 18.37 -3.03 0.81
CA ILE A 129 17.27 -2.06 0.70
C ILE A 129 17.04 -1.36 2.04
N TYR A 130 17.05 -2.11 3.14
CA TYR A 130 16.89 -1.57 4.48
C TYR A 130 18.00 -0.56 4.83
N ASP A 131 19.26 -0.91 4.57
CA ASP A 131 20.41 -0.03 4.82
C ASP A 131 20.36 1.24 3.95
N GLN A 132 19.93 1.12 2.69
CA GLN A 132 19.73 2.26 1.80
C GLN A 132 18.62 3.20 2.30
N LEU A 133 17.50 2.66 2.76
CA LEU A 133 16.39 3.45 3.32
C LEU A 133 16.79 4.21 4.59
N ASN A 134 17.67 3.64 5.38
CA ASN A 134 18.09 4.15 6.67
C ASN A 134 19.50 4.77 6.64
N ARG A 135 20.06 5.04 5.44
CA ARG A 135 21.45 5.52 5.25
C ARG A 135 21.74 6.83 5.98
N SER A 136 20.77 7.74 6.03
CA SER A 136 20.92 9.03 6.70
C SER A 136 20.40 9.05 8.14
N GLU A 137 19.45 8.21 8.46
CA GLU A 137 18.79 8.13 9.76
C GLU A 137 18.07 6.79 9.88
N ASP A 138 18.23 6.10 11.01
CA ASP A 138 17.55 4.82 11.30
C ASP A 138 16.05 5.03 11.62
N LYS A 139 15.27 5.29 10.58
CA LYS A 139 13.92 5.84 10.62
C LYS A 139 12.82 4.85 10.24
N TYR A 140 13.14 3.84 9.43
CA TYR A 140 12.15 2.98 8.82
C TYR A 140 12.31 1.52 9.19
N GLU A 141 11.18 0.83 9.37
CA GLU A 141 11.04 -0.61 9.26
C GLU A 141 10.68 -0.97 7.82
N LEU A 142 11.26 -2.04 7.29
CA LEU A 142 11.00 -2.57 5.96
C LEU A 142 10.14 -3.83 6.06
N PHE A 143 9.07 -3.85 5.27
CA PHE A 143 8.20 -5.01 5.07
C PHE A 143 8.13 -5.32 3.58
N GLU A 144 7.89 -6.59 3.23
CA GLU A 144 7.65 -7.01 1.85
C GLU A 144 6.39 -7.86 1.72
N ILE A 145 5.78 -7.78 0.55
CA ILE A 145 4.66 -8.61 0.10
C ILE A 145 5.13 -9.30 -1.19
N PRO A 146 5.63 -10.54 -1.11
CA PRO A 146 5.94 -11.33 -2.30
C PRO A 146 4.66 -11.77 -3.00
N LYS A 147 4.64 -11.73 -4.35
CA LYS A 147 3.50 -12.16 -5.17
C LYS A 147 3.04 -13.58 -4.83
N ASP A 148 3.97 -14.51 -4.70
CA ASP A 148 3.66 -15.93 -4.43
C ASP A 148 2.95 -16.12 -3.10
N LEU A 149 3.40 -15.42 -2.05
CA LEU A 149 2.78 -15.50 -0.73
C LEU A 149 1.37 -14.88 -0.73
N TYR A 150 1.21 -13.77 -1.46
CA TYR A 150 -0.10 -13.15 -1.64
C TYR A 150 -1.05 -14.07 -2.42
N ALA A 151 -0.60 -14.65 -3.54
CA ALA A 151 -1.37 -15.58 -4.35
C ALA A 151 -1.82 -16.80 -3.54
N PHE A 152 -0.91 -17.38 -2.75
CA PHE A 152 -1.24 -18.50 -1.86
C PHE A 152 -2.33 -18.13 -0.84
N HIS A 153 -2.26 -16.94 -0.26
CA HIS A 153 -3.28 -16.43 0.66
C HIS A 153 -4.65 -16.29 -0.01
N VAL A 154 -4.70 -15.72 -1.21
CA VAL A 154 -5.95 -15.55 -1.98
C VAL A 154 -6.57 -16.90 -2.31
N LEU A 155 -5.77 -17.87 -2.76
CA LEU A 155 -6.25 -19.23 -3.06
C LEU A 155 -6.86 -19.91 -1.83
N ARG A 156 -6.23 -19.79 -0.67
CA ARG A 156 -6.80 -20.33 0.58
C ARG A 156 -8.13 -19.70 0.93
N GLN A 157 -8.28 -18.39 0.81
CA GLN A 157 -9.56 -17.72 1.08
C GLN A 157 -10.70 -18.21 0.19
N VAL A 158 -10.41 -18.46 -1.09
CA VAL A 158 -11.40 -19.02 -2.03
C VAL A 158 -11.81 -20.43 -1.61
N GLN A 159 -10.87 -21.28 -1.24
CA GLN A 159 -11.16 -22.65 -0.79
C GLN A 159 -11.98 -22.67 0.50
N ASP A 160 -11.61 -21.86 1.49
CA ASP A 160 -12.35 -21.76 2.77
C ASP A 160 -13.79 -21.24 2.54
N SER A 161 -14.00 -20.33 1.60
CA SER A 161 -15.32 -19.83 1.24
C SER A 161 -16.20 -20.89 0.57
N GLN A 162 -15.63 -21.71 -0.31
CA GLN A 162 -16.33 -22.80 -0.99
C GLN A 162 -16.73 -23.91 -0.02
N GLN A 163 -15.86 -24.29 0.92
CA GLN A 163 -16.18 -25.28 1.94
C GLN A 163 -17.29 -24.81 2.88
N SER A 164 -17.30 -23.54 3.24
CA SER A 164 -18.36 -22.95 4.08
C SER A 164 -19.73 -22.95 3.39
N SER A 165 -19.78 -22.73 2.08
CA SER A 165 -21.03 -22.75 1.30
C SER A 165 -21.60 -24.17 1.22
N HIS A 166 -20.78 -25.19 1.02
CA HIS A 166 -21.23 -26.60 0.98
C HIS A 166 -21.77 -27.11 2.32
N LEU A 167 -21.31 -26.56 3.44
CA LEU A 167 -21.79 -26.93 4.77
C LEU A 167 -23.13 -26.28 5.15
N LEU A 168 -23.54 -25.22 4.42
CA LEU A 168 -24.82 -24.54 4.62
C LEU A 168 -25.95 -25.10 3.74
N GLU A 169 -25.61 -25.91 2.73
CA GLU A 169 -26.56 -26.57 1.81
C GLU A 169 -26.85 -28.03 2.17
N ALA A 170 -26.21 -28.56 3.21
CA ALA A 170 -26.38 -29.93 3.71
C ALA A 170 -27.19 -29.94 5.03
#